data_7d74b4e1fb853942ef9245db17ec771b
#
_entry.id   7d74b4e1fb853942ef9245db17ec771b
#
_cell.length_a   1.000
_cell.length_b   1.000
_cell.length_c   1.000
_cell.angle_alpha   90.00
_cell.angle_beta   90.00
_cell.angle_gamma   90.00
#
_symmetry.space_group_name_H-M   'P 1'
#
loop_
_entity.id
_entity.type
_entity.pdbx_description
1 polymer ?
#
loop_
_entity_poly.entity_id
_entity_poly.type
_entity_poly.pdbx_seq_one_letter_code
_entity_poly.pdbx_strand_id
1 'polypeptide(L)'
;MLAGSFAGAAEAKEACARNDDSQTMMTICADQDYQAADARLNQTYQKLVKDSDTSTLALLKTAQRAWVSFRDAECAYAAAGSEGGSIYPMLVSMCLTDVTKERIKQLEADNSCEEGAAGCNEAK
;
A
#
# COMPACT_ATOMS: atom_id res chain seq x y z
N MET A 1 -0.97 -33.14 11.95
CA MET A 1 -0.32 -32.89 11.80
C MET A 1 0.10 -31.84 11.06
N LEU A 2 -0.23 -31.26 10.46
CA LEU A 2 0.19 -30.44 9.56
C LEU A 2 -0.16 -29.05 9.72
N ALA A 3 -1.28 -28.74 10.30
CA ALA A 3 -1.74 -27.41 10.42
C ALA A 3 -0.80 -26.57 11.24
N GLY A 4 -0.19 -27.16 12.22
CA GLY A 4 0.71 -26.40 13.05
C GLY A 4 1.91 -25.88 12.29
N SER A 5 2.30 -26.60 11.25
CA SER A 5 3.45 -26.15 10.51
C SER A 5 3.21 -24.84 9.80
N PHE A 6 1.99 -24.65 9.30
CA PHE A 6 1.73 -23.43 8.59
C PHE A 6 1.70 -22.25 9.51
N ALA A 7 1.12 -22.42 10.69
CA ALA A 7 1.10 -21.35 11.64
C ALA A 7 2.52 -20.95 12.03
N GLY A 8 3.38 -21.93 12.21
CA GLY A 8 4.76 -21.64 12.54
C GLY A 8 5.47 -20.86 11.46
N ALA A 9 5.19 -21.20 10.20
CA ALA A 9 5.84 -20.49 9.12
C ALA A 9 5.41 -19.02 9.09
N ALA A 10 4.14 -18.75 9.34
CA ALA A 10 3.67 -17.37 9.34
C ALA A 10 4.30 -16.59 10.48
N GLU A 11 4.53 -17.24 11.59
CA GLU A 11 5.08 -16.55 12.74
C GLU A 11 6.58 -16.42 12.70
N ALA A 12 7.23 -17.07 11.73
CA ALA A 12 8.67 -16.97 11.61
C ALA A 12 9.13 -15.59 11.13
N LYS A 13 8.21 -14.78 10.65
CA LYS A 13 8.56 -13.44 10.19
C LYS A 13 9.06 -12.62 11.38
N GLU A 14 10.22 -12.02 11.20
CA GLU A 14 10.86 -11.27 12.26
C GLU A 14 10.10 -9.99 12.56
N ALA A 15 9.90 -9.71 13.84
CA ALA A 15 9.24 -8.48 14.24
C ALA A 15 10.18 -7.30 14.11
N CYS A 16 9.60 -6.14 13.80
CA CYS A 16 10.36 -4.91 13.69
C CYS A 16 10.71 -4.37 15.07
N ALA A 17 12.00 -4.19 15.33
CA ALA A 17 12.49 -3.58 16.56
C ALA A 17 12.94 -2.16 16.26
N ARG A 18 12.10 -1.19 16.61
CA ARG A 18 12.32 0.22 16.25
C ARG A 18 13.53 0.84 16.92
N ASN A 19 13.98 0.26 18.03
CA ASN A 19 15.14 0.80 18.72
C ASN A 19 16.46 0.21 18.23
N ASP A 20 16.42 -0.70 17.25
CA ASP A 20 17.59 -1.28 16.65
C ASP A 20 17.86 -0.55 15.34
N ASP A 21 18.98 0.19 15.28
CA ASP A 21 19.27 1.01 14.11
C ASP A 21 20.20 0.33 13.11
N SER A 22 20.30 -1.02 13.17
CA SER A 22 21.01 -1.74 12.14
C SER A 22 20.29 -1.60 10.81
N GLN A 23 21.03 -1.65 9.71
CA GLN A 23 20.42 -1.55 8.40
C GLN A 23 19.42 -2.67 8.17
N THR A 24 19.75 -3.88 8.62
CA THR A 24 18.85 -5.01 8.48
C THR A 24 17.51 -4.75 9.15
N MET A 25 17.56 -4.27 10.40
CA MET A 25 16.32 -4.04 11.12
C MET A 25 15.53 -2.87 10.55
N MET A 26 16.21 -1.83 10.11
CA MET A 26 15.53 -0.69 9.50
C MET A 26 14.82 -1.12 8.21
N THR A 27 15.42 -2.03 7.45
CA THR A 27 14.79 -2.55 6.25
C THR A 27 13.56 -3.39 6.60
N ILE A 28 13.65 -4.21 7.64
CA ILE A 28 12.51 -5.01 8.10
C ILE A 28 11.37 -4.10 8.55
N CYS A 29 11.68 -3.05 9.30
CA CYS A 29 10.67 -2.11 9.76
C CYS A 29 10.00 -1.39 8.58
N ALA A 30 10.79 -0.96 7.60
CA ALA A 30 10.24 -0.28 6.44
C ALA A 30 9.29 -1.20 5.65
N ASP A 31 9.68 -2.47 5.50
CA ASP A 31 8.83 -3.42 4.79
C ASP A 31 7.52 -3.67 5.54
N GLN A 32 7.59 -3.78 6.86
CA GLN A 32 6.37 -4.00 7.64
C GLN A 32 5.46 -2.79 7.60
N ASP A 33 6.03 -1.59 7.58
CA ASP A 33 5.24 -0.37 7.41
C ASP A 33 4.50 -0.38 6.07
N TYR A 34 5.18 -0.81 5.01
CA TYR A 34 4.53 -0.90 3.71
C TYR A 34 3.42 -1.94 3.72
N GLN A 35 3.66 -3.11 4.32
CA GLN A 35 2.62 -4.14 4.37
C GLN A 35 1.40 -3.66 5.13
N ALA A 36 1.58 -2.90 6.19
CA ALA A 36 0.47 -2.33 6.94
C ALA A 36 -0.30 -1.30 6.10
N ALA A 37 0.43 -0.46 5.37
CA ALA A 37 -0.21 0.54 4.50
C ALA A 37 -0.98 -0.15 3.37
N ASP A 38 -0.40 -1.19 2.80
CA ASP A 38 -1.04 -1.94 1.72
C ASP A 38 -2.33 -2.60 2.21
N ALA A 39 -2.32 -3.15 3.42
CA ALA A 39 -3.53 -3.74 4.00
C ALA A 39 -4.62 -2.70 4.18
N ARG A 40 -4.26 -1.50 4.63
CA ARG A 40 -5.22 -0.41 4.76
C ARG A 40 -5.77 0.02 3.41
N LEU A 41 -4.91 0.09 2.40
CA LEU A 41 -5.35 0.43 1.05
C LEU A 41 -6.38 -0.59 0.56
N ASN A 42 -6.09 -1.87 0.78
CA ASN A 42 -7.02 -2.91 0.34
C ASN A 42 -8.37 -2.80 1.04
N GLN A 43 -8.39 -2.46 2.32
CA GLN A 43 -9.65 -2.25 3.04
C GLN A 43 -10.42 -1.08 2.46
N THR A 44 -9.74 0.03 2.19
CA THR A 44 -10.37 1.21 1.61
C THR A 44 -10.92 0.89 0.22
N TYR A 45 -10.12 0.20 -0.58
CA TYR A 45 -10.51 -0.17 -1.93
C TYR A 45 -11.74 -1.09 -1.93
N GLN A 46 -11.75 -2.10 -1.05
CA GLN A 46 -12.87 -3.03 -0.99
C GLN A 46 -14.16 -2.34 -0.58
N LYS A 47 -14.06 -1.35 0.30
CA LYS A 47 -15.22 -0.57 0.67
C LYS A 47 -15.79 0.18 -0.54
N LEU A 48 -14.92 0.78 -1.34
CA LEU A 48 -15.36 1.47 -2.54
C LEU A 48 -15.94 0.52 -3.57
N VAL A 49 -15.38 -0.68 -3.69
CA VAL A 49 -15.90 -1.70 -4.59
C VAL A 49 -17.35 -2.01 -4.23
N LYS A 50 -17.63 -2.17 -2.93
CA LYS A 50 -18.98 -2.49 -2.49
C LYS A 50 -19.96 -1.35 -2.73
N ASP A 51 -19.49 -0.12 -2.67
CA ASP A 51 -20.36 1.04 -2.76
C ASP A 51 -20.53 1.56 -4.18
N SER A 52 -19.82 1.01 -5.15
CA SER A 52 -19.82 1.54 -6.52
C SER A 52 -20.84 0.80 -7.39
N ASP A 53 -21.48 1.54 -8.30
CA ASP A 53 -22.28 0.90 -9.33
C ASP A 53 -21.34 0.28 -10.38
N THR A 54 -21.95 -0.44 -11.35
CA THR A 54 -21.16 -1.21 -12.31
C THR A 54 -20.21 -0.36 -13.13
N SER A 55 -20.68 0.79 -13.63
CA SER A 55 -19.82 1.60 -14.49
C SER A 55 -18.73 2.31 -13.69
N THR A 56 -19.05 2.78 -12.50
CA THR A 56 -18.06 3.41 -11.64
C THR A 56 -17.02 2.39 -11.18
N LEU A 57 -17.46 1.16 -10.90
CA LEU A 57 -16.54 0.10 -10.49
C LEU A 57 -15.53 -0.21 -11.59
N ALA A 58 -15.97 -0.24 -12.86
CA ALA A 58 -15.05 -0.50 -13.97
C ALA A 58 -13.97 0.58 -14.04
N LEU A 59 -14.36 1.84 -13.83
CA LEU A 59 -13.40 2.94 -13.82
C LEU A 59 -12.46 2.86 -12.63
N LEU A 60 -12.99 2.50 -11.46
CA LEU A 60 -12.16 2.34 -10.26
C LEU A 60 -11.11 1.27 -10.48
N LYS A 61 -11.49 0.14 -11.04
CA LYS A 61 -10.55 -0.95 -11.29
C LYS A 61 -9.46 -0.53 -12.25
N THR A 62 -9.83 0.18 -13.32
CA THR A 62 -8.85 0.67 -14.28
C THR A 62 -7.89 1.65 -13.63
N ALA A 63 -8.41 2.58 -12.86
CA ALA A 63 -7.59 3.57 -12.18
C ALA A 63 -6.65 2.90 -11.18
N GLN A 64 -7.14 1.91 -10.45
CA GLN A 64 -6.30 1.25 -9.45
C GLN A 64 -5.18 0.45 -10.09
N ARG A 65 -5.44 -0.21 -11.22
CA ARG A 65 -4.38 -0.92 -11.93
C ARG A 65 -3.31 0.04 -12.44
N ALA A 66 -3.74 1.19 -12.99
CA ALA A 66 -2.80 2.19 -13.46
C ALA A 66 -1.98 2.75 -12.31
N TRP A 67 -2.63 2.94 -11.16
CA TRP A 67 -1.93 3.46 -9.98
C TRP A 67 -0.88 2.47 -9.48
N VAL A 68 -1.18 1.17 -9.45
CA VAL A 68 -0.18 0.18 -9.02
C VAL A 68 1.05 0.24 -9.92
N SER A 69 0.85 0.35 -11.23
CA SER A 69 1.98 0.48 -12.16
C SER A 69 2.77 1.75 -11.90
N PHE A 70 2.07 2.86 -11.68
CA PHE A 70 2.73 4.12 -11.34
C PHE A 70 3.52 3.99 -10.05
N ARG A 71 2.91 3.44 -9.00
CA ARG A 71 3.57 3.30 -7.70
C ARG A 71 4.90 2.56 -7.84
N ASP A 72 4.85 1.42 -8.52
CA ASP A 72 6.04 0.59 -8.63
C ASP A 72 7.14 1.28 -9.44
N ALA A 73 6.76 1.94 -10.52
CA ALA A 73 7.71 2.66 -11.36
C ALA A 73 8.27 3.88 -10.64
N GLU A 74 7.41 4.61 -9.94
CA GLU A 74 7.83 5.80 -9.21
C GLU A 74 8.85 5.45 -8.14
N CYS A 75 8.62 4.37 -7.41
CA CYS A 75 9.53 4.02 -6.31
C CYS A 75 10.84 3.41 -6.82
N ALA A 76 10.80 2.72 -7.97
CA ALA A 76 12.04 2.31 -8.60
C ALA A 76 12.87 3.53 -9.03
N TYR A 77 12.20 4.54 -9.57
CA TYR A 77 12.87 5.77 -9.98
C TYR A 77 13.42 6.52 -8.77
N ALA A 78 12.60 6.65 -7.73
CA ALA A 78 13.01 7.44 -6.55
C ALA A 78 14.21 6.82 -5.84
N ALA A 79 14.35 5.50 -5.86
CA ALA A 79 15.43 4.80 -5.18
C ALA A 79 16.58 4.45 -6.12
N ALA A 80 16.53 4.86 -7.37
CA ALA A 80 17.46 4.38 -8.41
C ALA A 80 18.92 4.66 -8.06
N GLY A 81 19.19 5.77 -7.40
CA GLY A 81 20.57 6.13 -7.05
C GLY A 81 21.22 5.20 -6.06
N SER A 82 20.42 4.39 -5.37
CA SER A 82 20.95 3.45 -4.37
C SER A 82 20.87 2.00 -4.83
N GLU A 83 20.53 1.79 -6.10
CA GLU A 83 20.38 0.44 -6.64
C GLU A 83 21.69 -0.34 -6.47
N GLY A 84 21.57 -1.57 -5.99
CA GLY A 84 22.75 -2.41 -5.72
C GLY A 84 23.33 -2.23 -4.33
N GLY A 85 22.89 -1.22 -3.58
CA GLY A 85 23.38 -1.00 -2.23
C GLY A 85 22.45 -1.63 -1.19
N SER A 86 22.95 -1.75 0.04
CA SER A 86 22.19 -2.37 1.12
C SER A 86 21.02 -1.53 1.57
N ILE A 87 21.04 -0.24 1.31
CA ILE A 87 19.96 0.67 1.70
C ILE A 87 18.78 0.66 0.71
N TYR A 88 19.03 0.13 -0.49
CA TYR A 88 18.02 0.19 -1.57
C TYR A 88 16.67 -0.40 -1.18
N PRO A 89 16.61 -1.64 -0.61
CA PRO A 89 15.30 -2.21 -0.28
C PRO A 89 14.52 -1.37 0.74
N MET A 90 15.25 -0.75 1.71
CA MET A 90 14.59 0.10 2.68
C MET A 90 14.00 1.34 2.01
N LEU A 91 14.74 1.95 1.10
CA LEU A 91 14.26 3.15 0.41
C LEU A 91 13.05 2.84 -0.48
N VAL A 92 13.06 1.69 -1.15
CA VAL A 92 11.92 1.28 -1.94
C VAL A 92 10.69 1.11 -1.04
N SER A 93 10.85 0.40 0.08
CA SER A 93 9.71 0.18 0.98
C SER A 93 9.19 1.48 1.57
N MET A 94 10.07 2.42 1.91
CA MET A 94 9.63 3.72 2.42
C MET A 94 8.84 4.49 1.37
N CYS A 95 9.31 4.47 0.13
CA CYS A 95 8.58 5.11 -0.97
C CYS A 95 7.22 4.46 -1.18
N LEU A 96 7.18 3.13 -1.22
CA LEU A 96 5.93 2.41 -1.40
C LEU A 96 4.93 2.76 -0.30
N THR A 97 5.41 2.90 0.94
CA THR A 97 4.57 3.30 2.06
C THR A 97 3.97 4.68 1.83
N ASP A 98 4.80 5.64 1.45
CA ASP A 98 4.34 7.02 1.27
C ASP A 98 3.35 7.14 0.13
N VAL A 99 3.65 6.52 -1.01
CA VAL A 99 2.77 6.58 -2.17
C VAL A 99 1.45 5.87 -1.87
N THR A 100 1.51 4.77 -1.14
CA THR A 100 0.30 4.03 -0.76
C THR A 100 -0.58 4.85 0.18
N LYS A 101 0.02 5.52 1.17
CA LYS A 101 -0.75 6.38 2.07
C LYS A 101 -1.41 7.53 1.33
N GLU A 102 -0.72 8.09 0.34
CA GLU A 102 -1.34 9.13 -0.50
C GLU A 102 -2.54 8.59 -1.27
N ARG A 103 -2.42 7.37 -1.78
CA ARG A 103 -3.54 6.77 -2.51
C ARG A 103 -4.74 6.56 -1.60
N ILE A 104 -4.50 6.12 -0.36
CA ILE A 104 -5.58 5.96 0.60
C ILE A 104 -6.32 7.28 0.78
N LYS A 105 -5.60 8.37 0.94
CA LYS A 105 -6.21 9.68 1.08
C LYS A 105 -7.06 10.05 -0.13
N GLN A 106 -6.56 9.77 -1.33
CA GLN A 106 -7.29 10.06 -2.55
C GLN A 106 -8.60 9.26 -2.60
N LEU A 107 -8.52 7.97 -2.30
CA LEU A 107 -9.72 7.14 -2.34
C LEU A 107 -10.71 7.52 -1.27
N GLU A 108 -10.24 7.89 -0.08
CA GLU A 108 -11.13 8.33 0.98
C GLU A 108 -11.80 9.66 0.62
N ALA A 109 -11.07 10.55 -0.03
CA ALA A 109 -11.66 11.82 -0.46
C ALA A 109 -12.73 11.59 -1.51
N ASP A 110 -12.49 10.66 -2.44
CA ASP A 110 -13.48 10.32 -3.46
C ASP A 110 -14.76 9.78 -2.84
N ASN A 111 -14.64 9.07 -1.72
CA ASN A 111 -15.77 8.46 -1.06
C ASN A 111 -16.46 9.38 -0.05
N SER A 112 -15.82 10.50 0.31
CA SER A 112 -16.35 11.41 1.33
C SER A 112 -16.94 12.66 0.68
N CYS A 113 -17.66 12.48 -0.42
CA CYS A 113 -18.21 13.62 -1.13
C CYS A 113 -19.38 14.22 -0.38
N GLU A 114 -19.39 15.55 -0.34
CA GLU A 114 -20.56 16.25 0.09
C GLU A 114 -21.49 16.43 -1.08
N GLU A 115 -22.78 16.44 -0.81
CA GLU A 115 -23.76 16.57 -1.83
C GLU A 115 -23.54 17.86 -2.62
N GLY A 116 -23.48 17.73 -3.93
CA GLY A 116 -23.30 18.86 -4.82
C GLY A 116 -21.86 19.25 -5.08
N ALA A 117 -20.90 18.58 -4.44
CA ALA A 117 -19.50 18.90 -4.67
C ALA A 117 -19.06 18.42 -6.04
N ALA A 118 -18.44 19.32 -6.80
CA ALA A 118 -17.97 18.99 -8.13
C ALA A 118 -16.81 18.01 -8.06
N GLY A 119 -16.78 17.06 -8.98
CA GLY A 119 -15.67 16.12 -9.08
C GLY A 119 -15.75 14.98 -8.09
N CYS A 120 -16.84 14.87 -7.35
CA CYS A 120 -17.02 13.82 -6.39
C CYS A 120 -17.81 12.66 -6.93
N ASN A 121 -17.45 11.45 -6.54
CA ASN A 121 -18.23 10.27 -6.84
C ASN A 121 -19.09 9.95 -5.64
N GLU A 122 -20.39 9.82 -5.86
CA GLU A 122 -21.29 9.47 -4.78
C GLU A 122 -21.53 7.98 -4.78
N ALA A 123 -21.55 7.39 -3.59
CA ALA A 123 -21.87 5.99 -3.46
C ALA A 123 -23.35 5.79 -3.80
N LYS A 124 -23.65 4.71 -4.48
CA LYS A 124 -25.03 4.40 -4.86
C LYS A 124 -25.56 3.14 -4.12
#